data_28b1b9705cc6820af9de648a61e9ae81
#
_entry.id   28b1b9705cc6820af9de648a61e9ae81
#
_cell.length_a   1.000
_cell.length_b   1.000
_cell.length_c   1.000
_cell.angle_alpha   90.00
_cell.angle_beta   90.00
_cell.angle_gamma   90.00
#
_symmetry.space_group_name_H-M   'P 1'
#
loop_
_entity.id
_entity.type
_entity.pdbx_description
1 polymer ?
#
loop_
_entity_poly.entity_id
_entity_poly.type
_entity_poly.pdbx_seq_one_letter_code
_entity_poly.pdbx_strand_id
1 'polypeptide(L)'
;FDRLVSSLRPFGFRTFFRGRKQTRKGDVTIYQNGGTGFVARQDVETGTELIDKWKIYVGRAAPGTGNRDTYPHRILSTPFIGEPGSICSETYLCIGPFDTQSEAESALSYLSCRLTRLLILLHKPSQDTTRKVYTFVPIQKWTRKWKDEDLYAKYGISADEIAFIEKFVRPMDLSENDSDE
;
A
#
# COMPACT_ATOMS: atom_id res chain seq x y z
N PHE A 1 9.58 7.70 -4.34
CA PHE A 1 8.63 7.02 -3.44
C PHE A 1 9.07 5.60 -3.09
N ASP A 2 9.68 4.90 -4.00
CA ASP A 2 10.18 3.52 -3.84
C ASP A 2 11.03 3.29 -2.58
N ARG A 3 11.77 4.31 -2.11
CA ARG A 3 12.57 4.24 -0.88
C ARG A 3 11.73 4.03 0.38
N LEU A 4 10.45 4.42 0.36
CA LEU A 4 9.51 4.17 1.45
C LEU A 4 8.92 2.76 1.40
N VAL A 5 9.02 2.07 0.26
CA VAL A 5 8.43 0.74 0.06
C VAL A 5 9.40 -0.34 0.52
N SER A 6 8.94 -1.23 1.38
CA SER A 6 9.73 -2.34 1.90
C SER A 6 10.14 -3.34 0.81
N SER A 7 11.13 -4.17 1.12
CA SER A 7 11.33 -5.44 0.42
C SER A 7 10.17 -6.41 0.70
N LEU A 8 10.16 -7.53 0.01
CA LEU A 8 9.26 -8.65 0.34
C LEU A 8 9.55 -9.15 1.76
N ARG A 9 8.52 -9.54 2.48
CA ARG A 9 8.60 -10.02 3.87
C ARG A 9 9.25 -9.01 4.82
N PRO A 10 8.68 -7.82 4.97
CA PRO A 10 9.30 -6.74 5.76
C PRO A 10 9.56 -7.14 7.21
N PHE A 11 8.73 -8.06 7.77
CA PHE A 11 8.84 -8.55 9.15
C PHE A 11 9.22 -10.04 9.23
N GLY A 12 9.71 -10.65 8.15
CA GLY A 12 10.18 -12.03 8.11
C GLY A 12 9.09 -13.10 7.87
N PHE A 13 7.82 -12.79 8.06
CA PHE A 13 6.72 -13.76 7.98
C PHE A 13 6.27 -14.04 6.55
N ARG A 14 6.11 -15.33 6.23
CA ARG A 14 5.64 -15.80 4.92
C ARG A 14 4.11 -15.73 4.81
N THR A 15 3.59 -15.80 3.58
CA THR A 15 2.15 -15.75 3.27
C THR A 15 1.31 -16.81 4.01
N PHE A 16 1.87 -17.99 4.24
CA PHE A 16 1.15 -19.07 4.95
C PHE A 16 1.23 -18.98 6.48
N PHE A 17 2.03 -18.06 7.02
CA PHE A 17 2.08 -17.86 8.48
C PHE A 17 0.72 -17.40 9.01
N ARG A 18 0.38 -17.91 10.20
CA ARG A 18 -0.84 -17.53 10.92
C ARG A 18 -0.48 -17.20 12.36
N GLY A 19 -0.77 -15.96 12.76
CA GLY A 19 -0.68 -15.53 14.14
C GLY A 19 -1.71 -16.20 15.04
N ARG A 20 -1.54 -16.06 16.34
CA ARG A 20 -2.50 -16.54 17.33
C ARG A 20 -3.84 -15.80 17.20
N LYS A 21 -4.94 -16.48 17.52
CA LYS A 21 -6.28 -15.85 17.54
C LYS A 21 -6.51 -14.96 18.76
N GLN A 22 -5.80 -15.22 19.86
CA GLN A 22 -5.93 -14.47 21.11
C GLN A 22 -4.65 -13.70 21.39
N THR A 23 -4.80 -12.42 21.76
CA THR A 23 -3.69 -11.56 22.16
C THR A 23 -3.14 -11.92 23.53
N ARG A 24 -1.85 -11.68 23.74
CA ARG A 24 -1.15 -11.77 25.01
C ARG A 24 -0.39 -10.48 25.28
N LYS A 25 -0.03 -10.24 26.53
CA LYS A 25 0.79 -9.08 26.91
C LYS A 25 2.10 -9.07 26.11
N GLY A 26 2.39 -7.97 25.45
CA GLY A 26 3.59 -7.79 24.62
C GLY A 26 3.49 -8.31 23.20
N ASP A 27 2.29 -8.73 22.75
CA ASP A 27 2.05 -9.10 21.36
C ASP A 27 1.93 -7.85 20.46
N VAL A 28 2.20 -8.07 19.18
CA VAL A 28 1.91 -7.16 18.09
C VAL A 28 0.85 -7.78 17.18
N THR A 29 0.03 -6.93 16.57
CA THR A 29 -0.97 -7.36 15.59
C THR A 29 -0.28 -7.67 14.27
N ILE A 30 -0.52 -8.85 13.67
CA ILE A 30 -0.07 -9.20 12.32
C ILE A 30 -1.24 -9.18 11.35
N TYR A 31 -1.11 -8.39 10.28
CA TYR A 31 -1.96 -8.45 9.09
C TYR A 31 -1.44 -9.56 8.17
N GLN A 32 -2.29 -10.53 7.85
CA GLN A 32 -1.93 -11.75 7.14
C GLN A 32 -3.01 -12.16 6.14
N ASN A 33 -2.73 -13.12 5.30
CA ASN A 33 -3.76 -13.66 4.42
C ASN A 33 -4.91 -14.28 5.25
N GLY A 34 -6.13 -13.83 4.98
CA GLY A 34 -7.33 -14.25 5.72
C GLY A 34 -7.58 -13.46 7.01
N GLY A 35 -7.01 -12.26 7.17
CA GLY A 35 -7.35 -11.34 8.26
C GLY A 35 -6.18 -10.99 9.18
N THR A 36 -6.41 -10.93 10.48
CA THR A 36 -5.44 -10.53 11.50
C THR A 36 -5.14 -11.67 12.49
N GLY A 37 -4.00 -11.57 13.15
CA GLY A 37 -3.59 -12.45 14.24
C GLY A 37 -2.66 -11.72 15.19
N PHE A 38 -2.05 -12.44 16.14
CA PHE A 38 -1.14 -11.89 17.13
C PHE A 38 0.16 -12.69 17.17
N VAL A 39 1.28 -11.98 17.31
CA VAL A 39 2.64 -12.55 17.37
C VAL A 39 3.37 -11.91 18.55
N ALA A 40 4.15 -12.71 19.29
CA ALA A 40 5.00 -12.12 20.30
C ALA A 40 6.04 -11.19 19.65
N ARG A 41 6.20 -9.99 20.18
CA ARG A 41 7.11 -8.99 19.59
C ARG A 41 8.54 -9.52 19.45
N GLN A 42 8.98 -10.34 20.37
CA GLN A 42 10.30 -10.95 20.37
C GLN A 42 10.52 -11.95 19.22
N ASP A 43 9.46 -12.46 18.61
CA ASP A 43 9.51 -13.40 17.50
C ASP A 43 9.62 -12.68 16.14
N VAL A 44 9.63 -11.34 16.13
CA VAL A 44 9.81 -10.52 14.94
C VAL A 44 11.31 -10.32 14.72
N GLU A 45 11.88 -10.99 13.71
CA GLU A 45 13.32 -11.01 13.47
C GLU A 45 13.83 -9.84 12.61
N THR A 46 12.96 -9.26 11.78
CA THR A 46 13.32 -8.18 10.84
C THR A 46 12.31 -7.05 10.89
N GLY A 47 12.71 -5.82 10.49
CA GLY A 47 11.82 -4.66 10.43
C GLY A 47 11.31 -4.20 11.79
N THR A 48 12.00 -4.55 12.88
CA THR A 48 11.58 -4.22 14.25
C THR A 48 11.47 -2.73 14.50
N GLU A 49 12.26 -1.92 13.78
CA GLU A 49 12.24 -0.46 13.81
C GLU A 49 10.94 0.15 13.26
N LEU A 50 10.19 -0.63 12.45
CA LEU A 50 8.92 -0.21 11.87
C LEU A 50 7.72 -0.55 12.76
N ILE A 51 7.87 -1.40 13.77
CA ILE A 51 6.74 -1.89 14.59
C ILE A 51 5.97 -0.73 15.19
N ASP A 52 6.66 0.20 15.83
CA ASP A 52 6.06 1.33 16.58
C ASP A 52 5.89 2.59 15.73
N LYS A 53 6.03 2.49 14.42
CA LYS A 53 5.82 3.59 13.49
C LYS A 53 4.47 3.47 12.79
N TRP A 54 3.91 4.61 12.39
CA TRP A 54 2.82 4.66 11.43
C TRP A 54 3.32 4.21 10.05
N LYS A 55 2.52 3.46 9.35
CA LYS A 55 2.86 2.88 8.04
C LYS A 55 1.60 2.60 7.23
N ILE A 56 1.77 2.22 5.98
CA ILE A 56 0.69 1.80 5.10
C ILE A 56 1.00 0.37 4.68
N TYR A 57 -0.02 -0.48 4.67
CA TYR A 57 0.03 -1.79 4.05
C TYR A 57 -0.71 -1.79 2.73
N VAL A 58 -0.13 -2.44 1.73
CA VAL A 58 -0.73 -2.64 0.41
C VAL A 58 -0.50 -4.08 -0.02
N GLY A 59 -1.51 -4.74 -0.55
CA GLY A 59 -1.38 -6.11 -1.01
C GLY A 59 -0.25 -6.26 -2.03
N ARG A 60 0.54 -7.31 -1.87
CA ARG A 60 1.63 -7.65 -2.77
C ARG A 60 1.14 -7.96 -4.17
N ALA A 61 0.00 -8.62 -4.30
CA ALA A 61 -0.64 -8.92 -5.57
C ALA A 61 -1.88 -8.06 -5.77
N ALA A 62 -2.03 -7.52 -6.97
CA ALA A 62 -3.24 -6.80 -7.37
C ALA A 62 -3.48 -7.02 -8.86
N PRO A 63 -4.74 -7.13 -9.30
CA PRO A 63 -5.06 -7.20 -10.73
C PRO A 63 -4.49 -5.96 -11.43
N GLY A 64 -3.93 -6.12 -12.62
CA GLY A 64 -3.37 -4.97 -13.33
C GLY A 64 -2.73 -5.30 -14.66
N THR A 65 -2.44 -6.57 -14.92
CA THR A 65 -1.88 -6.99 -16.20
C THR A 65 -2.25 -8.44 -16.47
N GLY A 66 -3.22 -8.67 -17.34
CA GLY A 66 -3.59 -10.02 -17.76
C GLY A 66 -5.02 -10.14 -18.27
N ASN A 67 -5.38 -11.30 -18.82
CA ASN A 67 -6.67 -11.60 -19.48
C ASN A 67 -7.93 -11.50 -18.59
N ARG A 68 -7.77 -11.18 -17.28
CA ARG A 68 -8.85 -10.99 -16.32
C ARG A 68 -8.97 -9.54 -15.83
N ASP A 69 -8.17 -8.64 -16.39
CA ASP A 69 -8.15 -7.25 -15.95
C ASP A 69 -9.38 -6.53 -16.54
N THR A 70 -10.26 -6.10 -15.66
CA THR A 70 -11.42 -5.30 -16.06
C THR A 70 -10.99 -3.86 -16.24
N TYR A 71 -11.19 -3.34 -17.44
CA TYR A 71 -11.07 -1.93 -17.75
C TYR A 71 -12.26 -1.15 -17.15
N PRO A 72 -12.06 -0.03 -16.43
CA PRO A 72 -10.81 0.63 -16.06
C PRO A 72 -10.00 -0.13 -15.00
N HIS A 73 -8.65 0.02 -15.06
CA HIS A 73 -7.72 -0.77 -14.27
C HIS A 73 -7.70 -0.39 -12.78
N ARG A 74 -7.67 -1.40 -11.90
CA ARG A 74 -7.55 -1.19 -10.45
C ARG A 74 -6.12 -0.89 -10.01
N ILE A 75 -5.14 -1.62 -10.52
CA ILE A 75 -3.68 -1.46 -10.37
C ILE A 75 -3.13 -1.89 -9.00
N LEU A 76 -3.70 -1.42 -7.91
CA LEU A 76 -3.36 -1.78 -6.53
C LEU A 76 -4.57 -2.37 -5.81
N SER A 77 -4.34 -3.27 -4.86
CA SER A 77 -5.32 -3.55 -3.81
C SER A 77 -5.53 -2.30 -2.97
N THR A 78 -6.64 -2.20 -2.26
CA THR A 78 -6.92 -1.06 -1.39
C THR A 78 -5.88 -0.98 -0.27
N PRO A 79 -5.02 0.05 -0.23
CA PRO A 79 -4.05 0.22 0.83
C PRO A 79 -4.75 0.69 2.12
N PHE A 80 -4.17 0.36 3.27
CA PHE A 80 -4.71 0.76 4.56
C PHE A 80 -3.62 1.13 5.57
N ILE A 81 -4.00 1.87 6.60
CA ILE A 81 -3.09 2.31 7.66
C ILE A 81 -2.70 1.12 8.54
N GLY A 82 -1.41 0.97 8.77
CA GLY A 82 -0.82 0.13 9.79
C GLY A 82 -0.44 0.96 11.02
N GLU A 83 -1.14 0.75 12.11
CA GLU A 83 -0.92 1.46 13.37
C GLU A 83 0.40 1.04 14.05
N PRO A 84 0.97 1.85 14.95
CA PRO A 84 2.01 1.42 15.87
C PRO A 84 1.61 0.13 16.61
N GLY A 85 2.56 -0.79 16.80
CA GLY A 85 2.28 -2.12 17.37
C GLY A 85 1.75 -3.13 16.35
N SER A 86 1.82 -2.82 15.05
CA SER A 86 1.41 -3.74 13.98
C SER A 86 2.54 -4.13 13.05
N ILE A 87 2.39 -5.30 12.43
CA ILE A 87 3.27 -5.89 11.40
C ILE A 87 2.44 -6.55 10.31
N CYS A 88 3.06 -7.02 9.25
CA CYS A 88 2.39 -7.79 8.21
C CYS A 88 3.19 -9.02 7.78
N SER A 89 2.50 -10.01 7.22
CA SER A 89 3.13 -11.12 6.50
C SER A 89 3.50 -10.71 5.07
N GLU A 90 4.12 -11.61 4.31
CA GLU A 90 4.48 -11.45 2.89
C GLU A 90 3.28 -11.16 1.97
N THR A 91 2.05 -11.28 2.48
CA THR A 91 0.81 -10.90 1.77
C THR A 91 0.80 -9.42 1.45
N TYR A 92 1.47 -8.61 2.27
CA TYR A 92 1.51 -7.15 2.11
C TYR A 92 2.93 -6.63 1.98
N LEU A 93 3.07 -5.50 1.29
CA LEU A 93 4.22 -4.61 1.39
C LEU A 93 3.93 -3.58 2.48
N CYS A 94 4.99 -3.15 3.15
CA CYS A 94 4.96 -2.05 4.11
C CYS A 94 5.52 -0.79 3.46
N ILE A 95 4.82 0.33 3.57
CA ILE A 95 5.23 1.64 3.09
C ILE A 95 5.36 2.57 4.29
N GLY A 96 6.51 3.14 4.48
CA GLY A 96 6.87 3.99 5.61
C GLY A 96 8.36 3.92 5.95
N PRO A 97 8.77 4.35 7.15
CA PRO A 97 7.92 4.81 8.27
C PRO A 97 7.37 6.22 8.10
N PHE A 98 6.30 6.52 8.85
CA PHE A 98 5.79 7.86 9.08
C PHE A 98 5.80 8.16 10.58
N ASP A 99 6.06 9.39 10.96
CA ASP A 99 6.15 9.77 12.37
C ASP A 99 4.77 10.02 13.00
N THR A 100 3.80 10.43 12.19
CA THR A 100 2.43 10.71 12.64
C THR A 100 1.39 9.98 11.79
N GLN A 101 0.21 9.78 12.38
CA GLN A 101 -0.95 9.27 11.65
C GLN A 101 -1.33 10.17 10.46
N SER A 102 -1.28 11.49 10.64
CA SER A 102 -1.61 12.45 9.59
C SER A 102 -0.68 12.34 8.38
N GLU A 103 0.62 12.07 8.59
CA GLU A 103 1.56 11.81 7.49
C GLU A 103 1.23 10.51 6.75
N ALA A 104 0.92 9.44 7.49
CA ALA A 104 0.50 8.18 6.89
C ALA A 104 -0.80 8.33 6.10
N GLU A 105 -1.79 9.05 6.63
CA GLU A 105 -3.04 9.36 5.91
C GLU A 105 -2.81 10.22 4.67
N SER A 106 -1.88 11.18 4.73
CA SER A 106 -1.48 11.98 3.58
C SER A 106 -0.88 11.10 2.48
N ALA A 107 0.05 10.21 2.83
CA ALA A 107 0.66 9.27 1.89
C ALA A 107 -0.36 8.25 1.35
N LEU A 108 -1.30 7.81 2.18
CA LEU A 108 -2.39 6.93 1.77
C LEU A 108 -3.28 7.59 0.71
N SER A 109 -3.69 8.86 0.94
CA SER A 109 -4.48 9.61 -0.03
C SER A 109 -3.73 9.81 -1.35
N TYR A 110 -2.41 10.02 -1.31
CA TYR A 110 -1.57 10.10 -2.49
C TYR A 110 -1.53 8.79 -3.29
N LEU A 111 -1.44 7.65 -2.61
CA LEU A 111 -1.48 6.32 -3.24
C LEU A 111 -2.84 6.03 -3.89
N SER A 112 -3.92 6.58 -3.37
CA SER A 112 -5.27 6.40 -3.93
C SER A 112 -5.52 7.22 -5.19
N CYS A 113 -4.71 8.26 -5.48
CA CYS A 113 -4.83 9.09 -6.67
C CYS A 113 -4.61 8.26 -7.96
N ARG A 114 -5.42 8.55 -9.00
CA ARG A 114 -5.34 7.88 -10.30
C ARG A 114 -3.98 8.09 -10.97
N LEU A 115 -3.45 9.33 -10.95
CA LEU A 115 -2.14 9.62 -11.53
C LEU A 115 -1.04 8.79 -10.87
N THR A 116 -1.03 8.69 -9.55
CA THR A 116 -0.05 7.86 -8.82
C THR A 116 -0.12 6.40 -9.25
N ARG A 117 -1.32 5.85 -9.33
CA ARG A 117 -1.52 4.46 -9.76
C ARG A 117 -1.19 4.23 -11.22
N LEU A 118 -1.45 5.20 -12.11
CA LEU A 118 -0.99 5.12 -13.49
C LEU A 118 0.54 5.01 -13.57
N LEU A 119 1.28 5.83 -12.81
CA LEU A 119 2.75 5.77 -12.77
C LEU A 119 3.26 4.41 -12.29
N ILE A 120 2.56 3.79 -11.33
CA ILE A 120 2.86 2.42 -10.88
C ILE A 120 2.62 1.43 -12.01
N LEU A 121 1.49 1.54 -12.73
CA LEU A 121 1.14 0.64 -13.82
C LEU A 121 2.17 0.67 -14.95
N LEU A 122 2.69 1.85 -15.30
CA LEU A 122 3.70 2.01 -16.36
C LEU A 122 4.99 1.22 -16.08
N HIS A 123 5.24 0.84 -14.83
CA HIS A 123 6.41 0.06 -14.43
C HIS A 123 6.06 -1.33 -13.86
N LYS A 124 4.81 -1.76 -14.01
CA LYS A 124 4.29 -3.01 -13.45
C LYS A 124 4.21 -4.12 -14.51
N PRO A 125 5.19 -5.04 -14.59
CA PRO A 125 5.21 -6.07 -15.65
C PRO A 125 4.30 -7.26 -15.36
N SER A 126 3.79 -7.41 -14.12
CA SER A 126 2.95 -8.53 -13.69
C SER A 126 1.95 -8.08 -12.62
N GLN A 127 1.14 -9.01 -12.10
CA GLN A 127 0.24 -8.72 -10.96
C GLN A 127 0.98 -8.38 -9.67
N ASP A 128 2.29 -8.70 -9.55
CA ASP A 128 3.06 -8.40 -8.35
C ASP A 128 3.41 -6.91 -8.26
N THR A 129 3.09 -6.31 -7.11
CA THR A 129 3.49 -4.94 -6.76
C THR A 129 4.73 -5.00 -5.87
N THR A 130 5.91 -5.07 -6.48
CA THR A 130 7.18 -5.02 -5.75
C THR A 130 7.65 -3.58 -5.59
N ARG A 131 8.64 -3.34 -4.72
CA ARG A 131 9.28 -2.01 -4.55
C ARG A 131 9.63 -1.31 -5.88
N LYS A 132 10.09 -2.08 -6.88
CA LYS A 132 10.51 -1.55 -8.18
C LYS A 132 9.41 -0.84 -8.95
N VAL A 133 8.15 -1.26 -8.82
CA VAL A 133 7.04 -0.64 -9.58
C VAL A 133 6.75 0.80 -9.12
N TYR A 134 7.23 1.20 -7.96
CA TYR A 134 7.06 2.55 -7.41
C TYR A 134 8.16 3.54 -7.84
N THR A 135 9.13 3.12 -8.66
CA THR A 135 10.29 3.96 -9.05
C THR A 135 9.88 5.23 -9.77
N PHE A 136 8.81 5.20 -10.58
CA PHE A 136 8.29 6.37 -11.29
C PHE A 136 7.43 7.30 -10.42
N VAL A 137 7.08 6.88 -9.21
CA VAL A 137 6.23 7.67 -8.32
C VAL A 137 7.07 8.71 -7.60
N PRO A 138 6.83 10.02 -7.83
CA PRO A 138 7.56 11.08 -7.14
C PRO A 138 7.24 11.07 -5.63
N ILE A 139 8.21 11.42 -4.82
CA ILE A 139 7.96 11.65 -3.39
C ILE A 139 7.26 12.99 -3.19
N GLN A 140 6.37 13.05 -2.23
CA GLN A 140 5.63 14.25 -1.85
C GLN A 140 5.98 14.69 -0.42
N LYS A 141 5.51 15.89 -0.04
CA LYS A 141 5.45 16.30 1.37
C LYS A 141 4.13 15.81 1.97
N TRP A 142 4.20 15.19 3.13
CA TRP A 142 3.04 14.56 3.81
C TRP A 142 2.32 15.53 4.74
N THR A 143 2.07 16.75 4.26
CA THR A 143 1.47 17.83 5.06
C THR A 143 -0.01 18.06 4.77
N ARG A 144 -0.59 17.37 3.80
CA ARG A 144 -2.00 17.48 3.41
C ARG A 144 -2.51 16.20 2.74
N LYS A 145 -3.81 16.01 2.71
CA LYS A 145 -4.43 14.97 1.86
C LYS A 145 -4.33 15.37 0.39
N TRP A 146 -4.00 14.42 -0.46
CA TRP A 146 -3.85 14.60 -1.90
C TRP A 146 -5.11 14.15 -2.62
N LYS A 147 -5.44 14.86 -3.71
CA LYS A 147 -6.50 14.54 -4.65
C LYS A 147 -5.93 14.51 -6.07
N ASP A 148 -6.67 13.91 -7.01
CA ASP A 148 -6.26 13.85 -8.41
C ASP A 148 -6.03 15.24 -8.99
N GLU A 149 -6.92 16.21 -8.71
CA GLU A 149 -6.83 17.59 -9.20
C GLU A 149 -5.55 18.29 -8.73
N ASP A 150 -5.10 18.01 -7.48
CA ASP A 150 -3.85 18.57 -6.94
C ASP A 150 -2.63 18.10 -7.75
N LEU A 151 -2.63 16.84 -8.15
CA LEU A 151 -1.55 16.24 -8.92
C LEU A 151 -1.60 16.67 -10.38
N TYR A 152 -2.79 16.76 -10.98
CA TYR A 152 -2.96 17.26 -12.35
C TYR A 152 -2.44 18.70 -12.46
N ALA A 153 -2.84 19.57 -11.55
CA ALA A 153 -2.36 20.95 -11.52
C ALA A 153 -0.84 21.04 -11.28
N LYS A 154 -0.33 20.24 -10.33
CA LYS A 154 1.09 20.24 -9.96
C LYS A 154 2.01 19.84 -11.11
N TYR A 155 1.58 18.87 -11.91
CA TYR A 155 2.39 18.30 -13.00
C TYR A 155 2.00 18.83 -14.39
N GLY A 156 1.05 19.76 -14.46
CA GLY A 156 0.63 20.39 -15.72
C GLY A 156 -0.02 19.39 -16.69
N ILE A 157 -0.80 18.45 -16.15
CA ILE A 157 -1.49 17.44 -16.96
C ILE A 157 -2.59 18.13 -17.78
N SER A 158 -2.59 17.93 -19.08
CA SER A 158 -3.56 18.52 -20.00
C SER A 158 -4.96 17.90 -19.85
N ALA A 159 -5.98 18.58 -20.33
CA ALA A 159 -7.37 18.10 -20.29
C ALA A 159 -7.54 16.72 -20.99
N ASP A 160 -6.86 16.52 -22.11
CA ASP A 160 -6.92 15.23 -22.83
C ASP A 160 -6.23 14.10 -22.06
N GLU A 161 -5.10 14.41 -21.39
CA GLU A 161 -4.41 13.45 -20.54
C GLU A 161 -5.24 13.11 -19.28
N ILE A 162 -5.90 14.10 -18.67
CA ILE A 162 -6.83 13.89 -17.55
C ILE A 162 -7.96 12.96 -18.00
N ALA A 163 -8.60 13.26 -19.12
CA ALA A 163 -9.68 12.41 -19.66
C ALA A 163 -9.21 10.96 -19.90
N PHE A 164 -7.99 10.79 -20.43
CA PHE A 164 -7.37 9.48 -20.59
C PHE A 164 -7.16 8.77 -19.23
N ILE A 165 -6.54 9.45 -18.26
CA ILE A 165 -6.25 8.89 -16.93
C ILE A 165 -7.53 8.44 -16.24
N GLU A 166 -8.56 9.29 -16.24
CA GLU A 166 -9.84 9.00 -15.57
C GLU A 166 -10.63 7.89 -16.23
N LYS A 167 -10.52 7.76 -17.54
CA LYS A 167 -11.08 6.63 -18.28
C LYS A 167 -10.29 5.34 -18.04
N PHE A 168 -8.98 5.41 -17.87
CA PHE A 168 -8.07 4.27 -17.84
C PHE A 168 -7.89 3.68 -16.46
N VAL A 169 -7.88 4.54 -15.41
CA VAL A 169 -7.64 4.14 -14.02
C VAL A 169 -8.92 4.24 -13.20
N ARG A 170 -9.35 3.11 -12.63
CA ARG A 170 -10.55 3.03 -11.77
C ARG A 170 -10.40 3.94 -10.55
N PRO A 171 -11.47 4.66 -10.11
CA PRO A 171 -11.47 5.32 -8.79
C PRO A 171 -11.14 4.30 -7.70
N MET A 172 -10.51 4.75 -6.62
CA MET A 172 -10.25 3.91 -5.45
C MET A 172 -11.03 4.48 -4.26
N ASP A 173 -11.91 3.67 -3.71
CA ASP A 173 -12.56 3.97 -2.44
C ASP A 173 -11.76 3.32 -1.32
N LEU A 174 -11.24 4.12 -0.40
CA LEU A 174 -10.48 3.63 0.75
C LEU A 174 -11.36 3.00 1.85
N SER A 175 -12.67 3.11 1.73
CA SER A 175 -13.63 2.44 2.62
C SER A 175 -13.94 0.99 2.21
N GLU A 176 -13.64 0.60 0.98
CA GLU A 176 -13.77 -0.77 0.51
C GLU A 176 -12.64 -1.64 1.12
N ASN A 177 -12.97 -2.48 2.08
CA ASN A 177 -12.07 -3.53 2.53
C ASN A 177 -12.05 -4.66 1.51
N ASP A 178 -10.88 -5.01 0.99
CA ASP A 178 -10.65 -6.19 0.13
C ASP A 178 -10.76 -7.50 0.91
N SER A 179 -11.80 -7.66 1.73
CA SER A 179 -12.02 -8.85 2.56
C SER A 179 -12.62 -10.04 1.80
N ASP A 180 -12.89 -9.88 0.49
CA ASP A 180 -13.50 -10.92 -0.34
C ASP A 180 -12.64 -11.24 -1.59
N GLU A 181 -11.47 -11.90 -1.37
CA GLU A 181 -10.86 -12.81 -2.38
C GLU A 181 -9.95 -13.83 -1.72
#